data_ad14ca43177dfbec48f315f9952a76f7
#
_entry.id   ad14ca43177dfbec48f315f9952a76f7
#
_cell.length_a   1.000
_cell.length_b   1.000
_cell.length_c   1.000
_cell.angle_alpha   90.00
_cell.angle_beta   90.00
_cell.angle_gamma   90.00
#
_symmetry.space_group_name_H-M   'P 1'
#
loop_
_entity.id
_entity.type
_entity.pdbx_description
1 polymer ?
#
loop_
_entity_poly.entity_id
_entity_poly.type
_entity_poly.pdbx_seq_one_letter_code
_entity_poly.pdbx_strand_id
1 'polypeptide(L)'
;NSLQYQQGLELYNTLQNIPRPTQVNEEGQYIPIYVLNQVVLTERFGPLIGIDMLTKDRLNITVNYSKERNLGLNFSNSQVTEQKSSDFGLSLGYTKAGVKVPFKFQGRQSVLKNDLTFNLDSKVVSTKQIQRKIEEGSTVTSGNLNISIRPTISYLINQNLNLTLYFDRTINDPRVTTAYKRTSTAFGGQLRFNL
;
A
#
# COMPACT_ATOMS: atom_id res chain seq x y z
N ASN A 1 16.56 4.68 -6.26
CA ASN A 1 16.66 4.99 -7.70
C ASN A 1 17.26 3.81 -8.45
N SER A 2 16.53 2.71 -8.62
CA SER A 2 16.88 1.63 -9.54
C SER A 2 16.49 2.10 -10.96
N LEU A 3 17.44 2.70 -11.64
CA LEU A 3 17.22 3.26 -12.95
C LEU A 3 17.38 2.15 -14.00
N GLN A 4 16.29 1.65 -14.54
CA GLN A 4 16.31 0.94 -15.84
C GLN A 4 16.95 1.82 -16.94
N TYR A 5 16.99 3.13 -16.72
CA TYR A 5 17.75 4.07 -17.54
C TYR A 5 19.27 3.82 -17.50
N GLN A 6 19.85 3.42 -16.35
CA GLN A 6 21.28 3.08 -16.27
C GLN A 6 21.61 1.83 -17.11
N GLN A 7 20.74 0.80 -17.07
CA GLN A 7 20.92 -0.39 -17.92
C GLN A 7 20.81 -0.02 -19.40
N GLY A 8 19.90 0.86 -19.77
CA GLY A 8 19.80 1.38 -21.14
C GLY A 8 21.02 2.17 -21.57
N LEU A 9 21.60 2.98 -20.68
CA LEU A 9 22.79 3.78 -20.96
C LEU A 9 24.05 2.93 -21.04
N GLU A 10 24.21 1.92 -20.20
CA GLU A 10 25.30 0.95 -20.25
C GLU A 10 25.23 0.13 -21.54
N LEU A 11 24.04 -0.32 -21.92
CA LEU A 11 23.83 -1.01 -23.19
C LEU A 11 24.16 -0.11 -24.37
N TYR A 12 23.73 1.15 -24.36
CA TYR A 12 24.05 2.14 -25.38
C TYR A 12 25.56 2.38 -25.50
N ASN A 13 26.27 2.54 -24.37
CA ASN A 13 27.72 2.74 -24.36
C ASN A 13 28.47 1.48 -24.83
N THR A 14 28.01 0.29 -24.47
CA THR A 14 28.60 -0.99 -24.93
C THR A 14 28.39 -1.18 -26.42
N LEU A 15 27.26 -0.77 -26.97
CA LEU A 15 26.93 -0.89 -28.39
C LEU A 15 27.66 0.12 -29.28
N GLN A 16 28.14 1.25 -28.71
CA GLN A 16 28.98 2.16 -29.49
C GLN A 16 30.31 1.57 -29.90
N ASN A 17 30.83 0.57 -29.18
CA ASN A 17 32.09 -0.11 -29.47
C ASN A 17 31.96 -1.34 -30.36
N ILE A 18 30.75 -1.74 -30.74
CA ILE A 18 30.54 -2.86 -31.69
C ILE A 18 30.44 -2.26 -33.10
N PRO A 19 31.19 -2.83 -34.09
CA PRO A 19 31.04 -2.45 -35.50
C PRO A 19 29.57 -2.70 -35.90
N ARG A 20 28.82 -1.66 -36.17
CA ARG A 20 27.38 -1.75 -36.48
C ARG A 20 27.26 -2.26 -37.93
N PRO A 21 26.53 -3.34 -38.17
CA PRO A 21 25.99 -3.57 -39.48
C PRO A 21 25.03 -2.42 -39.80
N THR A 22 25.43 -1.52 -40.66
CA THR A 22 24.58 -0.43 -41.14
C THR A 22 23.53 -1.05 -42.06
N GLN A 23 22.34 -1.30 -41.49
CA GLN A 23 21.18 -1.63 -42.30
C GLN A 23 20.55 -0.30 -42.76
N VAL A 24 20.45 -0.12 -44.04
CA VAL A 24 19.73 0.98 -44.69
C VAL A 24 18.43 0.45 -45.28
N ASN A 25 17.36 1.23 -45.21
CA ASN A 25 16.13 0.91 -45.93
C ASN A 25 16.30 1.16 -47.43
N GLU A 26 15.28 0.85 -48.23
CA GLU A 26 15.27 1.05 -49.68
C GLU A 26 15.49 2.50 -50.11
N GLU A 27 15.27 3.45 -49.19
CA GLU A 27 15.43 4.90 -49.39
C GLU A 27 16.81 5.42 -48.92
N GLY A 28 17.72 4.52 -48.49
CA GLY A 28 19.06 4.86 -48.04
C GLY A 28 19.16 5.42 -46.63
N GLN A 29 18.09 5.33 -45.83
CA GLN A 29 18.07 5.80 -44.44
C GLN A 29 18.58 4.70 -43.51
N TYR A 30 19.32 5.08 -42.49
CA TYR A 30 19.79 4.16 -41.46
C TYR A 30 18.63 3.61 -40.62
N ILE A 31 18.47 2.29 -40.58
CA ILE A 31 17.51 1.63 -39.71
C ILE A 31 18.17 1.48 -38.34
N PRO A 32 17.57 2.03 -37.25
CA PRO A 32 18.09 1.85 -35.93
C PRO A 32 17.96 0.37 -35.53
N ILE A 33 19.07 -0.26 -35.10
CA ILE A 33 19.11 -1.66 -34.64
C ILE A 33 18.27 -1.86 -33.37
N TYR A 34 18.12 -0.79 -32.58
CA TYR A 34 17.33 -0.81 -31.36
C TYR A 34 16.34 0.36 -31.39
N VAL A 35 15.07 0.01 -31.19
CA VAL A 35 13.98 1.00 -31.02
C VAL A 35 13.61 1.01 -29.56
N LEU A 36 13.81 2.14 -28.90
CA LEU A 36 13.35 2.35 -27.54
C LEU A 36 11.85 2.64 -27.56
N ASN A 37 11.03 1.66 -27.21
CA ASN A 37 9.57 1.79 -27.24
C ASN A 37 9.00 2.43 -25.99
N GLN A 38 9.65 2.24 -24.83
CA GLN A 38 9.17 2.72 -23.54
C GLN A 38 10.30 3.01 -22.58
N VAL A 39 10.14 4.06 -21.77
CA VAL A 39 10.97 4.34 -20.60
C VAL A 39 10.07 4.38 -19.37
N VAL A 40 10.48 3.70 -18.30
CA VAL A 40 9.78 3.72 -17.02
C VAL A 40 10.70 4.26 -15.93
N LEU A 41 10.21 5.27 -15.21
CA LEU A 41 10.84 5.85 -14.04
C LEU A 41 10.01 5.49 -12.81
N THR A 42 10.64 4.84 -11.84
CA THR A 42 10.01 4.49 -10.56
C THR A 42 10.69 5.25 -9.42
N GLU A 43 9.90 6.00 -8.68
CA GLU A 43 10.31 6.68 -7.44
C GLU A 43 9.55 6.03 -6.28
N ARG A 44 10.29 5.49 -5.30
CA ARG A 44 9.69 4.84 -4.14
C ARG A 44 10.31 5.34 -2.85
N PHE A 45 9.46 5.82 -1.96
CA PHE A 45 9.78 6.23 -0.60
C PHE A 45 8.93 5.39 0.36
N GLY A 46 9.52 4.34 0.87
CA GLY A 46 8.79 3.42 1.73
C GLY A 46 9.64 2.87 2.89
N PRO A 47 9.41 3.33 4.11
CA PRO A 47 8.60 4.49 4.48
C PRO A 47 9.32 5.83 4.20
N LEU A 48 8.56 6.86 3.86
CA LEU A 48 9.05 8.26 3.83
C LEU A 48 9.16 8.80 5.26
N ILE A 49 8.18 8.46 6.09
CA ILE A 49 8.15 8.73 7.52
C ILE A 49 7.68 7.45 8.21
N GLY A 50 8.43 7.03 9.23
CA GLY A 50 8.08 5.92 10.11
C GLY A 50 8.34 6.35 11.55
N ILE A 51 7.37 6.14 12.43
CA ILE A 51 7.46 6.42 13.85
C ILE A 51 6.98 5.18 14.60
N ASP A 52 7.85 4.62 15.42
CA ASP A 52 7.52 3.53 16.34
C ASP A 52 7.74 4.02 17.77
N MET A 53 6.70 3.93 18.58
CA MET A 53 6.73 4.38 19.96
C MET A 53 6.17 3.28 20.87
N LEU A 54 6.97 2.90 21.86
CA LEU A 54 6.56 2.00 22.94
C LEU A 54 6.55 2.76 24.25
N THR A 55 5.42 2.84 24.91
CA THR A 55 5.29 3.49 26.22
C THR A 55 5.50 2.50 27.37
N LYS A 56 5.78 3.04 28.56
CA LYS A 56 5.93 2.23 29.79
C LYS A 56 4.65 1.45 30.15
N ASP A 57 3.49 1.94 29.72
CA ASP A 57 2.18 1.33 29.96
C ASP A 57 1.79 0.27 28.92
N ARG A 58 2.78 -0.30 28.20
CA ARG A 58 2.57 -1.30 27.15
C ARG A 58 1.66 -0.82 26.00
N LEU A 59 1.67 0.47 25.73
CA LEU A 59 1.04 1.04 24.53
C LEU A 59 2.10 1.11 23.43
N ASN A 60 1.85 0.42 22.33
CA ASN A 60 2.65 0.48 21.11
C ASN A 60 1.91 1.30 20.06
N ILE A 61 2.59 2.27 19.45
CA ILE A 61 2.05 3.12 18.40
C ILE A 61 3.03 3.07 17.23
N THR A 62 2.56 2.64 16.08
CA THR A 62 3.33 2.65 14.83
C THR A 62 2.59 3.51 13.81
N VAL A 63 3.29 4.50 13.27
CA VAL A 63 2.79 5.35 12.18
C VAL A 63 3.75 5.23 11.01
N ASN A 64 3.22 4.91 9.83
CA ASN A 64 3.99 4.79 8.61
C ASN A 64 3.35 5.59 7.50
N TYR A 65 4.17 6.33 6.77
CA TYR A 65 3.76 7.00 5.54
C TYR A 65 4.70 6.64 4.40
N SER A 66 4.15 6.12 3.33
CA SER A 66 4.90 5.73 2.13
C SER A 66 4.33 6.43 0.90
N LYS A 67 5.17 6.67 -0.07
CA LYS A 67 4.81 7.28 -1.34
C LYS A 67 5.53 6.58 -2.49
N GLU A 68 4.80 6.32 -3.55
CA GLU A 68 5.33 5.72 -4.77
C GLU A 68 4.82 6.49 -6.00
N ARG A 69 5.68 6.63 -6.99
CA ARG A 69 5.36 7.24 -8.28
C ARG A 69 6.03 6.44 -9.37
N ASN A 70 5.24 5.99 -10.33
CA ASN A 70 5.69 5.34 -11.54
C ASN A 70 5.33 6.23 -12.74
N LEU A 71 6.32 6.57 -13.53
CA LEU A 71 6.16 7.36 -14.74
C LEU A 71 6.60 6.50 -15.93
N GLY A 72 5.67 6.19 -16.82
CA GLY A 72 5.92 5.46 -18.06
C GLY A 72 5.77 6.41 -19.26
N LEU A 73 6.83 6.56 -20.04
CA LEU A 73 6.79 7.26 -21.31
C LEU A 73 6.78 6.23 -22.43
N ASN A 74 5.74 6.24 -23.24
CA ASN A 74 5.61 5.39 -24.42
C ASN A 74 5.85 6.24 -25.68
N PHE A 75 6.86 5.87 -26.44
CA PHE A 75 7.27 6.62 -27.63
C PHE A 75 6.38 6.32 -28.86
N SER A 76 5.78 5.14 -28.92
CA SER A 76 4.96 4.74 -30.06
C SER A 76 3.67 5.54 -30.19
N ASN A 77 3.13 6.05 -29.10
CA ASN A 77 1.87 6.82 -29.08
C ASN A 77 2.01 8.18 -28.39
N SER A 78 3.27 8.61 -28.09
CA SER A 78 3.57 9.88 -27.43
C SER A 78 2.79 10.12 -26.13
N GLN A 79 2.55 9.04 -25.38
CA GLN A 79 1.78 9.07 -24.14
C GLN A 79 2.69 8.94 -22.92
N VAL A 80 2.38 9.70 -21.88
CA VAL A 80 2.96 9.58 -20.55
C VAL A 80 1.89 9.08 -19.59
N THR A 81 2.11 7.93 -18.98
CA THR A 81 1.27 7.41 -17.90
C THR A 81 1.98 7.62 -16.57
N GLU A 82 1.33 8.33 -15.66
CA GLU A 82 1.83 8.58 -14.31
C GLU A 82 0.90 7.90 -13.30
N GLN A 83 1.44 6.95 -12.53
CA GLN A 83 0.76 6.32 -11.42
C GLN A 83 1.36 6.80 -10.11
N LYS A 84 0.50 7.30 -9.22
CA LYS A 84 0.86 7.74 -7.87
C LYS A 84 0.14 6.90 -6.84
N SER A 85 0.85 6.49 -5.79
CA SER A 85 0.29 5.89 -4.58
C SER A 85 0.81 6.62 -3.36
N SER A 86 -0.06 6.78 -2.38
CA SER A 86 0.28 7.29 -1.05
C SER A 86 -0.40 6.40 -0.03
N ASP A 87 0.38 5.85 0.89
CA ASP A 87 -0.05 4.93 1.93
C ASP A 87 0.21 5.54 3.29
N PHE A 88 -0.82 5.68 4.09
CA PHE A 88 -0.74 6.04 5.50
C PHE A 88 -1.22 4.86 6.34
N GLY A 89 -0.39 4.40 7.27
CA GLY A 89 -0.69 3.33 8.21
C GLY A 89 -0.57 3.81 9.65
N LEU A 90 -1.54 3.45 10.46
CA LEU A 90 -1.55 3.64 11.91
C LEU A 90 -1.87 2.30 12.57
N SER A 91 -0.95 1.80 13.41
CA SER A 91 -1.19 0.64 14.26
C SER A 91 -1.05 1.03 15.72
N LEU A 92 -2.04 0.68 16.52
CA LEU A 92 -2.04 0.85 17.97
C LEU A 92 -2.18 -0.51 18.63
N GLY A 93 -1.31 -0.81 19.58
CA GLY A 93 -1.39 -2.02 20.39
C GLY A 93 -1.38 -1.65 21.87
N TYR A 94 -2.34 -2.12 22.64
CA TYR A 94 -2.41 -1.88 24.08
C TYR A 94 -2.76 -3.17 24.82
N THR A 95 -1.96 -3.50 25.81
CA THR A 95 -2.18 -4.69 26.65
C THR A 95 -2.35 -4.28 28.10
N LYS A 96 -3.43 -4.69 28.74
CA LYS A 96 -3.75 -4.39 30.12
C LYS A 96 -4.22 -5.64 30.89
N ALA A 97 -3.60 -5.84 32.06
CA ALA A 97 -4.03 -6.85 33.02
C ALA A 97 -5.15 -6.31 33.94
N GLY A 98 -5.94 -7.19 34.51
CA GLY A 98 -6.90 -6.83 35.56
C GLY A 98 -8.03 -5.90 35.11
N VAL A 99 -8.48 -6.01 33.87
CA VAL A 99 -9.55 -5.17 33.33
C VAL A 99 -10.88 -5.52 33.98
N LYS A 100 -11.56 -4.52 34.54
CA LYS A 100 -12.91 -4.68 35.11
C LYS A 100 -13.93 -4.73 33.96
N VAL A 101 -14.71 -5.81 33.91
CA VAL A 101 -15.76 -5.95 32.90
C VAL A 101 -16.90 -5.00 33.22
N PRO A 102 -17.45 -4.21 32.25
CA PRO A 102 -18.53 -3.27 32.52
C PRO A 102 -19.86 -3.94 32.88
N PHE A 103 -19.98 -5.24 32.66
CA PHE A 103 -21.21 -6.00 32.95
C PHE A 103 -21.10 -6.69 34.30
N LYS A 104 -22.21 -6.68 35.08
CA LYS A 104 -22.32 -7.43 36.30
C LYS A 104 -22.83 -8.82 35.99
N PHE A 105 -22.05 -9.87 36.23
CA PHE A 105 -22.50 -11.25 36.20
C PHE A 105 -23.01 -11.61 37.60
N GLN A 106 -24.26 -12.05 37.73
CA GLN A 106 -24.91 -12.41 39.02
C GLN A 106 -24.74 -11.32 40.09
N GLY A 107 -24.88 -10.04 39.72
CA GLY A 107 -24.81 -8.94 40.66
C GLY A 107 -23.37 -8.54 41.09
N ARG A 108 -22.33 -9.27 40.68
CA ARG A 108 -20.94 -9.03 41.01
C ARG A 108 -20.17 -8.51 39.80
N GLN A 109 -19.31 -7.52 39.99
CA GLN A 109 -18.42 -7.04 38.95
C GLN A 109 -17.27 -8.02 38.79
N SER A 110 -17.12 -8.59 37.60
CA SER A 110 -16.02 -9.50 37.27
C SER A 110 -14.79 -8.74 36.82
N VAL A 111 -13.64 -9.16 37.30
CA VAL A 111 -12.33 -8.67 36.86
C VAL A 111 -11.67 -9.75 36.02
N LEU A 112 -11.22 -9.40 34.84
CA LEU A 112 -10.45 -10.30 33.98
C LEU A 112 -9.09 -10.59 34.64
N LYS A 113 -8.80 -11.86 34.89
CA LYS A 113 -7.55 -12.27 35.58
C LYS A 113 -6.33 -12.17 34.66
N ASN A 114 -6.53 -12.40 33.36
CA ASN A 114 -5.48 -12.42 32.37
C ASN A 114 -5.47 -11.11 31.54
N ASP A 115 -4.45 -10.98 30.72
CA ASP A 115 -4.26 -9.81 29.89
C ASP A 115 -5.33 -9.69 28.80
N LEU A 116 -5.85 -8.49 28.65
CA LEU A 116 -6.68 -8.06 27.53
C LEU A 116 -5.83 -7.25 26.57
N THR A 117 -5.73 -7.69 25.34
CA THR A 117 -4.98 -6.98 24.28
C THR A 117 -5.97 -6.32 23.32
N PHE A 118 -5.81 -5.04 23.13
CA PHE A 118 -6.51 -4.26 22.11
C PHE A 118 -5.52 -3.88 21.02
N ASN A 119 -5.86 -4.18 19.76
CA ASN A 119 -5.11 -3.70 18.61
C ASN A 119 -6.06 -2.95 17.68
N LEU A 120 -5.57 -1.86 17.11
CA LEU A 120 -6.23 -1.11 16.07
C LEU A 120 -5.26 -0.96 14.90
N ASP A 121 -5.62 -1.52 13.76
CA ASP A 121 -4.94 -1.31 12.49
C ASP A 121 -5.81 -0.45 11.59
N SER A 122 -5.25 0.67 11.16
CA SER A 122 -5.90 1.59 10.22
C SER A 122 -4.95 1.89 9.07
N LYS A 123 -5.48 1.77 7.86
CA LYS A 123 -4.72 2.04 6.64
C LYS A 123 -5.53 2.90 5.69
N VAL A 124 -4.89 3.93 5.14
CA VAL A 124 -5.45 4.79 4.10
C VAL A 124 -4.53 4.74 2.89
N VAL A 125 -5.03 4.20 1.78
CA VAL A 125 -4.31 4.08 0.52
C VAL A 125 -5.00 4.94 -0.53
N SER A 126 -4.27 5.89 -1.09
CA SER A 126 -4.75 6.72 -2.19
C SER A 126 -3.93 6.43 -3.44
N THR A 127 -4.58 5.93 -4.48
CA THR A 127 -3.97 5.71 -5.79
C THR A 127 -4.57 6.65 -6.82
N LYS A 128 -3.76 7.07 -7.79
CA LYS A 128 -4.19 7.92 -8.90
C LYS A 128 -3.36 7.59 -10.12
N GLN A 129 -4.04 7.38 -11.25
CA GLN A 129 -3.42 7.22 -12.56
C GLN A 129 -3.80 8.39 -13.44
N ILE A 130 -2.79 9.02 -14.03
CA ILE A 130 -2.94 10.17 -14.90
C ILE A 130 -2.31 9.78 -16.23
N GLN A 131 -3.06 9.97 -17.30
CA GLN A 131 -2.57 9.84 -18.66
C GLN A 131 -2.42 11.23 -19.27
N ARG A 132 -1.25 11.49 -19.83
CA ARG A 132 -0.94 12.74 -20.51
C ARG A 132 -0.59 12.44 -21.96
N LYS A 133 -1.29 13.04 -22.86
CA LYS A 133 -0.91 13.11 -24.27
C LYS A 133 -0.33 14.48 -24.56
N ILE A 134 0.69 14.53 -25.39
CA ILE A 134 1.42 15.78 -25.66
C ILE A 134 0.48 16.84 -26.26
N GLU A 135 -0.50 16.42 -27.07
CA GLU A 135 -1.41 17.32 -27.78
C GLU A 135 -2.78 17.52 -27.09
N GLU A 136 -3.20 16.61 -26.19
CA GLU A 136 -4.56 16.60 -25.62
C GLU A 136 -4.63 17.00 -24.15
N GLY A 137 -3.47 17.22 -23.48
CA GLY A 137 -3.42 17.54 -22.07
C GLY A 137 -3.40 16.33 -21.14
N SER A 138 -3.79 16.51 -19.87
CA SER A 138 -3.73 15.45 -18.85
C SER A 138 -5.13 15.05 -18.40
N THR A 139 -5.39 13.73 -18.37
CA THR A 139 -6.66 13.16 -17.90
C THR A 139 -6.41 12.15 -16.81
N VAL A 140 -7.21 12.20 -15.75
CA VAL A 140 -7.23 11.16 -14.70
C VAL A 140 -8.01 9.98 -15.22
N THR A 141 -7.33 8.87 -15.47
CA THR A 141 -7.94 7.66 -16.04
C THR A 141 -8.47 6.70 -14.99
N SER A 142 -7.81 6.65 -13.83
CA SER A 142 -8.27 5.85 -12.70
C SER A 142 -7.74 6.41 -11.38
N GLY A 143 -8.33 5.97 -10.29
CA GLY A 143 -7.89 6.30 -8.95
C GLY A 143 -8.85 5.76 -7.92
N ASN A 144 -8.34 5.53 -6.72
CA ASN A 144 -9.11 4.98 -5.64
C ASN A 144 -8.57 5.46 -4.29
N LEU A 145 -9.49 5.76 -3.38
CA LEU A 145 -9.18 5.94 -1.96
C LEU A 145 -9.72 4.74 -1.20
N ASN A 146 -8.81 3.96 -0.64
CA ASN A 146 -9.15 2.81 0.19
C ASN A 146 -8.84 3.14 1.66
N ILE A 147 -9.83 3.04 2.52
CA ILE A 147 -9.71 3.22 3.97
C ILE A 147 -10.10 1.90 4.63
N SER A 148 -9.19 1.34 5.42
CA SER A 148 -9.42 0.13 6.20
C SER A 148 -9.20 0.44 7.68
N ILE A 149 -10.14 0.02 8.52
CA ILE A 149 -10.08 0.16 9.97
C ILE A 149 -10.43 -1.20 10.57
N ARG A 150 -9.50 -1.77 11.34
CA ARG A 150 -9.63 -3.10 11.95
C ARG A 150 -9.23 -3.08 13.41
N PRO A 151 -10.13 -2.72 14.33
CA PRO A 151 -9.94 -2.99 15.74
C PRO A 151 -10.12 -4.48 16.06
N THR A 152 -9.25 -5.00 16.90
CA THR A 152 -9.32 -6.37 17.45
C THR A 152 -9.13 -6.34 18.96
N ILE A 153 -9.87 -7.20 19.64
CA ILE A 153 -9.76 -7.41 21.09
C ILE A 153 -9.46 -8.89 21.31
N SER A 154 -8.35 -9.19 21.93
CA SER A 154 -7.94 -10.55 22.26
C SER A 154 -7.86 -10.72 23.77
N TYR A 155 -8.47 -11.79 24.27
CA TYR A 155 -8.45 -12.15 25.68
C TYR A 155 -8.03 -13.59 25.87
N LEU A 156 -6.96 -13.79 26.62
CA LEU A 156 -6.48 -15.11 27.01
C LEU A 156 -7.31 -15.61 28.18
N ILE A 157 -8.30 -16.48 27.92
CA ILE A 157 -9.18 -17.03 28.95
C ILE A 157 -8.40 -17.95 29.91
N ASN A 158 -7.56 -18.84 29.35
CA ASN A 158 -6.61 -19.67 30.06
C ASN A 158 -5.43 -20.03 29.11
N GLN A 159 -4.47 -20.83 29.59
CA GLN A 159 -3.26 -21.19 28.82
C GLN A 159 -3.58 -21.83 27.45
N ASN A 160 -4.73 -22.48 27.33
CA ASN A 160 -5.12 -23.24 26.14
C ASN A 160 -6.25 -22.58 25.34
N LEU A 161 -6.84 -21.48 25.84
CA LEU A 161 -8.02 -20.89 25.24
C LEU A 161 -7.90 -19.38 25.08
N ASN A 162 -7.94 -18.93 23.84
CA ASN A 162 -7.91 -17.51 23.48
C ASN A 162 -9.19 -17.12 22.72
N LEU A 163 -9.80 -16.02 23.14
CA LEU A 163 -10.94 -15.40 22.47
C LEU A 163 -10.46 -14.13 21.76
N THR A 164 -10.75 -14.02 20.48
CA THR A 164 -10.48 -12.82 19.68
C THR A 164 -11.78 -12.32 19.07
N LEU A 165 -12.10 -11.07 19.30
CA LEU A 165 -13.19 -10.34 18.64
C LEU A 165 -12.58 -9.36 17.66
N TYR A 166 -13.16 -9.25 16.48
CA TYR A 166 -12.70 -8.30 15.46
C TYR A 166 -13.87 -7.55 14.82
N PHE A 167 -13.58 -6.36 14.41
CA PHE A 167 -14.42 -5.54 13.54
C PHE A 167 -13.57 -5.11 12.36
N ASP A 168 -14.08 -5.23 11.15
CA ASP A 168 -13.40 -4.82 9.93
C ASP A 168 -14.32 -3.89 9.16
N ARG A 169 -13.85 -2.70 8.85
CA ARG A 169 -14.55 -1.77 7.99
C ARG A 169 -13.63 -1.29 6.88
N THR A 170 -14.02 -1.56 5.65
CA THR A 170 -13.30 -1.13 4.46
C THR A 170 -14.19 -0.20 3.64
N ILE A 171 -13.66 0.96 3.28
CA ILE A 171 -14.30 1.94 2.41
C ILE A 171 -13.43 2.06 1.17
N ASN A 172 -14.04 1.84 0.01
CA ASN A 172 -13.43 1.99 -1.29
C ASN A 172 -14.17 3.12 -2.02
N ASP A 173 -13.46 4.23 -2.27
CA ASP A 173 -13.99 5.45 -2.87
C ASP A 173 -13.25 5.75 -4.18
N PRO A 174 -13.83 5.36 -5.33
CA PRO A 174 -13.24 5.60 -6.64
C PRO A 174 -13.15 7.09 -6.95
N ARG A 175 -12.03 7.50 -7.56
CA ARG A 175 -11.78 8.88 -7.98
C ARG A 175 -12.31 9.21 -9.37
N VAL A 176 -12.90 8.22 -10.05
CA VAL A 176 -13.50 8.36 -11.38
C VAL A 176 -15.02 8.22 -11.30
N THR A 177 -15.73 8.97 -12.14
CA THR A 177 -17.19 9.11 -12.08
C THR A 177 -17.97 7.86 -12.54
N THR A 178 -17.28 6.87 -13.12
CA THR A 178 -17.91 5.63 -13.63
C THR A 178 -18.07 4.53 -12.59
N ALA A 179 -17.55 4.72 -11.37
CA ALA A 179 -17.61 3.73 -10.30
C ALA A 179 -18.18 4.33 -9.02
N TYR A 180 -18.84 3.50 -8.23
CA TYR A 180 -19.52 3.91 -7.00
C TYR A 180 -18.69 3.58 -5.76
N LYS A 181 -18.82 4.42 -4.73
CA LYS A 181 -18.27 4.16 -3.41
C LYS A 181 -18.86 2.87 -2.83
N ARG A 182 -17.99 2.00 -2.34
CA ARG A 182 -18.35 0.75 -1.69
C ARG A 182 -17.87 0.74 -0.25
N THR A 183 -18.74 0.29 0.65
CA THR A 183 -18.40 0.10 2.05
C THR A 183 -18.69 -1.35 2.43
N SER A 184 -17.71 -2.02 3.00
CA SER A 184 -17.85 -3.35 3.59
C SER A 184 -17.65 -3.25 5.09
N THR A 185 -18.49 -3.94 5.84
CA THR A 185 -18.37 -4.04 7.30
C THR A 185 -18.53 -5.48 7.68
N ALA A 186 -17.58 -6.02 8.45
CA ALA A 186 -17.61 -7.35 9.01
C ALA A 186 -17.35 -7.28 10.51
N PHE A 187 -18.02 -8.14 11.25
CA PHE A 187 -17.83 -8.34 12.68
C PHE A 187 -17.79 -9.83 12.96
N GLY A 188 -16.90 -10.28 13.82
CA GLY A 188 -16.82 -11.68 14.17
C GLY A 188 -16.04 -11.95 15.44
N GLY A 189 -16.13 -13.19 15.88
CA GLY A 189 -15.38 -13.72 17.02
C GLY A 189 -14.74 -15.06 16.66
N GLN A 190 -13.54 -15.28 17.14
CA GLN A 190 -12.79 -16.51 17.00
C GLN A 190 -12.40 -17.04 18.37
N LEU A 191 -12.66 -18.32 18.61
CA LEU A 191 -12.21 -19.04 19.78
C LEU A 191 -11.12 -20.03 19.35
N ARG A 192 -9.92 -19.91 19.91
CA ARG A 192 -8.78 -20.75 19.58
C ARG A 192 -8.42 -21.64 20.78
N PHE A 193 -8.40 -22.94 20.54
CA PHE A 193 -7.90 -23.94 21.48
C PHE A 193 -6.49 -24.37 21.08
N ASN A 194 -5.56 -24.34 22.03
CA ASN A 194 -4.22 -24.92 21.89
C ASN A 194 -4.22 -26.19 22.75
N LEU A 195 -4.10 -27.35 22.12
CA LEU A 195 -4.03 -28.66 22.75
C LEU A 195 -2.60 -29.02 23.13
#